data_1245f9aee7e22584bac5eed5b15935a3
#
_entry.id   1245f9aee7e22584bac5eed5b15935a3
#
_cell.length_a   1.000
_cell.length_b   1.000
_cell.length_c   1.000
_cell.angle_alpha   90.00
_cell.angle_beta   90.00
_cell.angle_gamma   90.00
#
_symmetry.space_group_name_H-M   'P 1'
#
loop_
_entity.id
_entity.type
_entity.pdbx_description
1 polymer ?
#
loop_
_entity_poly.entity_id
_entity_poly.type
_entity_poly.pdbx_seq_one_letter_code
_entity_poly.pdbx_strand_id
1 'polypeptide(L)' 'MENLKPFAVVALLEDKPERGLRRGQVGTVVESLAPGVFEVEFCDNEGRTYATLALRSDQLMVLHHDLVGVG' A
#
# COMPACT_ATOMS: atom_id res chain seq x y z
N MET A 1 -5.55 7.33 -13.98
CA MET A 1 -5.00 7.30 -12.62
C MET A 1 -6.02 6.78 -11.65
N GLU A 2 -5.64 5.76 -10.91
CA GLU A 2 -6.57 5.18 -9.97
C GLU A 2 -6.63 5.95 -8.68
N ASN A 3 -7.84 6.08 -8.16
CA ASN A 3 -8.04 6.57 -6.81
C ASN A 3 -8.09 5.36 -5.90
N LEU A 4 -7.12 5.25 -5.03
CA LEU A 4 -7.11 4.18 -4.07
C LEU A 4 -8.07 4.51 -2.94
N LYS A 5 -8.86 3.52 -2.57
CA LYS A 5 -9.82 3.71 -1.49
C LYS A 5 -9.10 3.72 -0.15
N PRO A 6 -9.66 4.43 0.84
CA PRO A 6 -9.12 4.32 2.20
C PRO A 6 -9.11 2.86 2.63
N PHE A 7 -8.03 2.48 3.29
CA PHE A 7 -7.82 1.13 3.81
C PHE A 7 -7.67 0.06 2.73
N ALA A 8 -7.40 0.48 1.48
CA ALA A 8 -7.05 -0.47 0.45
C ALA A 8 -5.75 -1.18 0.85
N VAL A 9 -5.68 -2.47 0.61
CA VAL A 9 -4.47 -3.26 0.86
C VAL A 9 -3.63 -3.20 -0.40
N VAL A 10 -2.35 -2.88 -0.25
CA VAL A 10 -1.46 -2.68 -1.37
C VAL A 10 -0.14 -3.39 -1.12
N ALA A 11 0.62 -3.62 -2.19
CA ALA A 11 1.97 -4.15 -2.09
C ALA A 11 2.93 -3.18 -2.77
N LEU A 12 4.13 -3.07 -2.23
CA LEU A 12 5.17 -2.25 -2.84
C LEU A 12 5.64 -2.88 -4.14
N LEU A 13 5.80 -2.05 -5.16
CA LEU A 13 6.33 -2.49 -6.45
C LEU A 13 7.83 -2.30 -6.56
N GLU A 14 8.46 -1.69 -5.56
CA GLU A 14 9.91 -1.45 -5.59
C GLU A 14 10.45 -1.50 -4.17
N ASP A 15 11.77 -1.69 -4.08
CA ASP A 15 12.45 -1.70 -2.79
C ASP A 15 12.57 -0.29 -2.24
N LYS A 16 12.50 -0.16 -0.92
CA LYS A 16 12.76 1.07 -0.19
C LYS A 16 13.75 0.76 0.93
N PRO A 17 15.01 0.47 0.59
CA PRO A 17 15.96 0.00 1.59
C PRO A 17 16.23 1.02 2.69
N GLU A 18 16.14 2.32 2.38
CA GLU A 18 16.34 3.35 3.38
C GLU A 18 15.25 3.33 4.46
N ARG A 19 14.16 2.64 4.20
CA ARG A 19 13.07 2.50 5.16
C ARG A 19 12.90 1.05 5.60
N GLY A 20 13.80 0.18 5.19
CA GLY A 20 13.73 -1.23 5.57
C GLY A 20 12.62 -1.99 4.89
N LEU A 21 12.16 -1.53 3.74
CA LEU A 21 11.04 -2.14 3.02
C LEU A 21 11.50 -2.73 1.71
N ARG A 22 10.84 -3.78 1.29
CA ARG A 22 11.14 -4.47 0.03
C ARG A 22 9.94 -4.56 -0.86
N ARG A 23 10.22 -4.68 -2.15
CA ARG A 23 9.20 -5.00 -3.14
C ARG A 23 8.38 -6.18 -2.66
N GLY A 24 7.07 -6.07 -2.77
CA GLY A 24 6.15 -7.12 -2.37
C GLY A 24 5.63 -7.01 -0.95
N GLN A 25 6.23 -6.14 -0.12
CA GLN A 25 5.70 -5.96 1.22
C GLN A 25 4.33 -5.31 1.17
N VAL A 26 3.46 -5.77 2.06
CA VAL A 26 2.05 -5.40 2.06
C VAL A 26 1.81 -4.30 3.09
N GLY A 27 1.05 -3.29 2.68
CA GLY A 27 0.65 -2.21 3.56
C GLY A 27 -0.80 -1.83 3.33
N THR A 28 -1.25 -0.84 4.06
CA THR A 28 -2.63 -0.37 3.99
C THR A 28 -2.63 1.13 3.75
N VAL A 29 -3.45 1.58 2.79
CA VAL A 29 -3.62 3.00 2.53
C VAL A 29 -4.43 3.60 3.65
N VAL A 30 -3.88 4.62 4.33
CA VAL A 30 -4.57 5.25 5.44
C VAL A 30 -5.05 6.65 5.11
N GLU A 31 -4.46 7.29 4.10
CA GLU A 31 -4.86 8.65 3.76
C GLU A 31 -4.43 9.01 2.35
N SER A 32 -5.23 9.82 1.68
CA SER A 32 -4.85 10.41 0.40
C SER A 32 -4.22 11.77 0.68
N LEU A 33 -2.97 11.95 0.30
CA LEU A 33 -2.24 13.17 0.61
C LEU A 33 -2.33 14.20 -0.51
N ALA A 34 -2.45 13.72 -1.74
CA ALA A 34 -2.54 14.55 -2.94
C ALA A 34 -3.00 13.64 -4.06
N PRO A 35 -3.39 14.20 -5.22
CA PRO A 35 -3.75 13.33 -6.35
C PRO A 35 -2.63 12.36 -6.66
N GLY A 36 -2.92 11.07 -6.59
CA GLY A 36 -1.96 10.02 -6.88
C GLY A 36 -0.89 9.80 -5.82
N VAL A 37 -1.03 10.40 -4.64
CA VAL A 37 -0.07 10.22 -3.55
C VAL A 37 -0.82 9.81 -2.30
N PHE A 38 -0.36 8.74 -1.67
CA PHE A 38 -1.08 8.14 -0.55
C PHE A 38 -0.14 7.86 0.61
N GLU A 39 -0.67 7.99 1.81
CA GLU A 39 0.04 7.55 2.99
C GLU A 39 -0.27 6.09 3.21
N VAL A 40 0.77 5.27 3.30
CA VAL A 40 0.65 3.82 3.43
C VAL A 40 1.34 3.38 4.71
N GLU A 41 0.62 2.58 5.50
CA GLU A 41 1.10 2.06 6.77
C GLU A 41 1.48 0.60 6.60
N PHE A 42 2.69 0.25 7.06
CA PHE A 42 3.19 -1.11 7.00
C PHE A 42 3.27 -1.66 8.41
N CYS A 43 2.67 -2.83 8.61
CA CYS A 43 2.62 -3.48 9.92
C CYS A 43 3.31 -4.82 9.88
N ASP A 44 3.84 -5.25 11.03
CA ASP A 44 4.42 -6.57 11.16
C ASP A 44 3.33 -7.61 11.39
N ASN A 45 3.74 -8.87 11.58
CA ASN A 45 2.79 -9.97 11.76
C ASN A 45 1.97 -9.85 13.04
N GLU A 46 2.39 -9.00 13.95
CA GLU A 46 1.68 -8.79 15.20
C GLU A 46 0.83 -7.54 15.17
N GLY A 47 0.69 -6.92 13.99
CA GLY A 47 -0.16 -5.75 13.84
C GLY A 47 0.47 -4.44 14.26
N ARG A 48 1.77 -4.44 14.58
CA ARG A 48 2.44 -3.20 14.97
C ARG A 48 2.93 -2.47 13.74
N THR A 49 2.66 -1.16 13.69
CA THR A 49 3.14 -0.32 12.61
C THR A 49 4.64 -0.13 12.75
N TYR A 50 5.40 -0.45 11.71
CA TYR A 50 6.84 -0.21 11.74
C TYR A 50 7.29 0.83 10.72
N ALA A 51 6.43 1.23 9.81
CA ALA A 51 6.77 2.28 8.85
C ALA A 51 5.50 2.89 8.29
N THR A 52 5.55 4.19 8.04
CA THR A 52 4.49 4.91 7.36
C THR A 52 5.15 5.79 6.32
N LEU A 53 4.75 5.68 5.06
CA LEU A 53 5.39 6.39 3.96
C LEU A 53 4.36 7.03 3.06
N ALA A 54 4.75 8.16 2.46
CA ALA A 54 4.01 8.75 1.34
C ALA A 54 4.52 8.08 0.07
N LEU A 55 3.61 7.48 -0.69
CA LEU A 55 3.95 6.74 -1.90
C LEU A 55 3.01 7.12 -3.03
N ARG A 56 3.55 7.13 -4.25
CA ARG A 56 2.73 7.38 -5.43
C ARG A 56 2.00 6.10 -5.82
N SER A 57 0.86 6.27 -6.50
CA SER A 57 0.07 5.13 -6.94
C SER A 57 0.88 4.20 -7.85
N ASP A 58 1.84 4.74 -8.63
CA ASP A 58 2.63 3.90 -9.52
C ASP A 58 3.69 3.08 -8.79
N GLN A 59 3.85 3.29 -7.49
CA GLN A 59 4.74 2.49 -6.65
C GLN A 59 3.99 1.37 -5.92
N LEU A 60 2.70 1.25 -6.18
CA LEU A 60 1.83 0.36 -5.41
C LEU A 60 1.02 -0.54 -6.33
N MET A 61 0.77 -1.75 -5.87
CA MET A 61 -0.15 -2.67 -6.52
C MET A 61 -1.30 -2.91 -5.55
N VAL A 62 -2.53 -2.66 -6.01
CA VAL A 62 -3.71 -2.93 -5.18
C VAL A 62 -3.94 -4.44 -5.15
N LEU A 63 -4.16 -4.96 -3.96
CA LEU A 63 -4.44 -6.37 -3.77
C LEU A 63 -5.95 -6.54 -3.60
N HIS A 64 -6.49 -7.54 -4.26
CA HIS A 64 -7.91 -7.79 -4.22
C HIS A 64 -8.19 -9.10 -3.49
N HIS A 65 -9.17 -9.05 -2.60
CA HIS A 65 -9.61 -10.22 -1.86
C HIS A 65 -10.88 -10.82 -2.45
N ASP A 66 -11.51 -10.09 -3.37
CA ASP A 66 -12.78 -10.50 -3.93
C ASP A 66 -12.60 -11.59 -4.95
N LEU A 67 -13.63 -12.41 -5.12
CA LEU A 67 -13.66 -13.41 -6.18
C LEU A 67 -14.02 -12.71 -7.47
N VAL A 68 -13.04 -12.57 -8.35
CA VAL A 68 -13.22 -11.87 -9.62
C VAL A 68 -13.87 -12.80 -10.62
N GLY A 69 -14.87 -12.29 -11.35
CA GLY A 69 -15.55 -13.06 -12.38
C GLY A 69 -16.68 -13.92 -11.87
N VAL A 70 -16.96 -13.89 -10.60
CA VAL A 70 -18.13 -14.56 -10.04
C VAL A 70 -19.21 -13.51 -9.94
N GLY A 71 -20.20 -13.67 -10.73
CA GLY A 71 -21.25 -12.68 -10.91
C GLY A 71 -21.97 -12.27 -9.69
#